data_d0fcb6e2311fbbfcfd34dbd453bd344e
#
_entry.id   d0fcb6e2311fbbfcfd34dbd453bd344e
#
_cell.length_a   1.000
_cell.length_b   1.000
_cell.length_c   1.000
_cell.angle_alpha   90.00
_cell.angle_beta   90.00
_cell.angle_gamma   90.00
#
_symmetry.space_group_name_H-M   'P 1'
#
loop_
_entity.id
_entity.type
_entity.pdbx_description
1 polymer ?
#
loop_
_entity_poly.entity_id
_entity_poly.type
_entity_poly.pdbx_seq_one_letter_code
_entity_poly.pdbx_strand_id
1 'polypeptide(L)'
;MASRAGVEEWDELSGGWDSRSPCGTSWFKQESEQQMQVEIQVLKGDAIRSGLASLARLRIEVFREFPYLYDGSEEYEAEYLEEFSEASGAVLVAAVHEGRLVGASTGLPLSEAHEEFIQPFRSTGEDPREWFYFGESVLKKAWRGRGIGKQFFREREAHAAELGFSRLAFCAVDRPSDHPKRAESDRTLDGFWESRGFRKQPNLAAELAWREVESGEEEILHRLTFWTKIGV
;
A
#
# COMPACT_ATOMS: atom_id res chain seq x y z
N MET A 1 -69.37 -17.33 -10.56
CA MET A 1 -69.87 -16.59 -9.38
C MET A 1 -68.69 -15.77 -8.93
N ALA A 2 -68.62 -14.53 -9.34
CA ALA A 2 -69.03 -13.30 -8.65
C ALA A 2 -68.29 -13.15 -7.30
N SER A 3 -67.43 -12.17 -7.16
CA SER A 3 -67.82 -10.79 -6.81
C SER A 3 -66.64 -9.84 -6.93
N ARG A 4 -66.94 -8.69 -7.51
CA ARG A 4 -66.21 -7.40 -7.51
C ARG A 4 -66.25 -6.75 -6.13
N ALA A 5 -65.20 -5.93 -5.83
CA ALA A 5 -65.21 -4.61 -5.20
C ALA A 5 -63.80 -4.39 -4.60
N GLY A 6 -63.16 -3.27 -4.62
CA GLY A 6 -63.53 -1.91 -5.03
C GLY A 6 -62.26 -1.08 -5.14
N VAL A 7 -62.32 -0.16 -6.07
CA VAL A 7 -61.34 0.89 -6.33
C VAL A 7 -61.64 1.99 -5.30
N GLU A 8 -60.71 2.42 -4.49
CA GLU A 8 -60.78 3.70 -3.80
C GLU A 8 -59.70 4.63 -4.32
N GLU A 9 -60.24 5.68 -4.89
CA GLU A 9 -59.67 6.90 -5.41
C GLU A 9 -59.08 7.70 -4.25
N TRP A 10 -57.81 8.12 -4.39
CA TRP A 10 -57.22 9.16 -3.52
C TRP A 10 -56.95 10.38 -4.37
N ASP A 11 -57.86 11.30 -4.31
CA ASP A 11 -57.79 12.64 -4.87
C ASP A 11 -56.83 13.53 -4.04
N GLU A 12 -56.07 14.30 -4.77
CA GLU A 12 -55.42 15.59 -4.51
C GLU A 12 -55.22 16.07 -3.07
N LEU A 13 -53.94 16.15 -2.68
CA LEU A 13 -53.45 17.25 -1.86
C LEU A 13 -52.25 17.90 -2.55
N SER A 14 -52.54 18.96 -3.27
CA SER A 14 -51.59 19.96 -3.74
C SER A 14 -51.00 20.72 -2.55
N GLY A 15 -49.82 20.29 -2.08
CA GLY A 15 -48.98 20.99 -1.11
C GLY A 15 -47.72 21.50 -1.79
N GLY A 16 -47.62 22.83 -1.95
CA GLY A 16 -46.54 23.52 -2.64
C GLY A 16 -45.15 23.16 -2.11
N TRP A 17 -44.30 22.79 -3.02
CA TRP A 17 -42.86 22.66 -2.76
C TRP A 17 -42.22 24.04 -2.72
N ASP A 18 -41.85 24.50 -1.49
CA ASP A 18 -40.99 25.68 -1.32
C ASP A 18 -39.56 25.31 -1.72
N SER A 19 -39.12 25.87 -2.86
CA SER A 19 -37.82 25.66 -3.47
C SER A 19 -36.66 26.34 -2.71
N ARG A 20 -36.71 26.50 -1.40
CA ARG A 20 -35.72 27.20 -0.56
C ARG A 20 -35.33 26.45 0.69
N SER A 21 -35.00 25.16 0.58
CA SER A 21 -34.30 24.44 1.66
C SER A 21 -32.95 23.91 1.19
N PRO A 22 -31.83 24.47 1.62
CA PRO A 22 -30.49 23.93 1.34
C PRO A 22 -30.16 22.88 2.40
N CYS A 23 -30.83 21.72 2.39
CA CYS A 23 -30.57 20.67 3.38
C CYS A 23 -30.73 19.24 2.86
N GLY A 24 -30.11 18.95 1.70
CA GLY A 24 -30.15 17.60 1.12
C GLY A 24 -28.79 16.96 0.84
N THR A 25 -27.73 17.74 0.74
CA THR A 25 -26.41 17.24 0.30
C THR A 25 -25.44 16.95 1.43
N SER A 26 -25.66 17.44 2.64
CA SER A 26 -24.77 17.26 3.78
C SER A 26 -24.88 15.86 4.42
N TRP A 27 -26.08 15.30 4.50
CA TRP A 27 -26.31 14.00 5.15
C TRP A 27 -25.75 12.83 4.34
N PHE A 28 -25.95 12.81 3.03
CA PHE A 28 -25.40 11.76 2.15
C PHE A 28 -23.88 11.79 2.09
N LYS A 29 -23.25 12.95 2.24
CA LYS A 29 -21.80 13.07 2.29
C LYS A 29 -21.23 12.58 3.61
N GLN A 30 -21.91 12.84 4.71
CA GLN A 30 -21.51 12.41 6.05
C GLN A 30 -21.66 10.89 6.24
N GLU A 31 -22.72 10.28 5.72
CA GLU A 31 -22.90 8.83 5.73
C GLU A 31 -21.85 8.11 4.85
N SER A 32 -21.51 8.67 3.69
CA SER A 32 -20.47 8.09 2.82
C SER A 32 -19.05 8.23 3.39
N GLU A 33 -18.76 9.26 4.17
CA GLU A 33 -17.48 9.46 4.86
C GLU A 33 -17.34 8.56 6.10
N GLN A 34 -18.41 8.35 6.86
CA GLN A 34 -18.45 7.41 7.97
C GLN A 34 -18.34 5.94 7.51
N GLN A 35 -18.86 5.62 6.33
CA GLN A 35 -18.91 4.28 5.77
C GLN A 35 -17.53 3.81 5.22
N MET A 36 -16.49 4.67 5.21
CA MET A 36 -15.16 4.36 4.70
C MET A 36 -14.03 4.70 5.68
N GLN A 37 -14.29 4.55 6.96
CA GLN A 37 -13.28 4.74 7.99
C GLN A 37 -12.28 3.59 7.96
N VAL A 38 -10.98 3.95 7.85
CA VAL A 38 -9.86 3.00 7.90
C VAL A 38 -9.18 3.13 9.26
N GLU A 39 -9.00 2.00 9.92
CA GLU A 39 -8.19 1.89 11.13
C GLU A 39 -6.75 1.55 10.73
N ILE A 40 -5.78 2.27 11.30
CA ILE A 40 -4.36 1.95 11.15
C ILE A 40 -3.91 1.19 12.38
N GLN A 41 -3.40 -0.02 12.15
CA GLN A 41 -2.86 -0.90 13.18
C GLN A 41 -1.34 -1.06 12.95
N VAL A 42 -0.55 -0.92 14.01
CA VAL A 42 0.90 -1.12 13.97
C VAL A 42 1.21 -2.43 14.70
N LEU A 43 1.67 -3.42 13.97
CA LEU A 43 1.99 -4.75 14.47
C LEU A 43 3.51 -4.92 14.55
N LYS A 44 4.01 -5.42 15.68
CA LYS A 44 5.44 -5.64 15.96
C LYS A 44 5.63 -7.02 16.60
N GLY A 45 6.80 -7.62 16.42
CA GLY A 45 7.12 -8.94 16.97
C GLY A 45 6.07 -10.00 16.60
N ASP A 46 5.69 -10.86 17.53
CA ASP A 46 4.76 -11.98 17.28
C ASP A 46 3.40 -11.56 16.70
N ALA A 47 2.97 -10.30 16.94
CA ALA A 47 1.72 -9.80 16.38
C ALA A 47 1.72 -9.74 14.85
N ILE A 48 2.89 -9.61 14.21
CA ILE A 48 3.03 -9.60 12.74
C ILE A 48 2.50 -10.89 12.14
N ARG A 49 2.77 -12.03 12.77
CA ARG A 49 2.38 -13.37 12.26
C ARG A 49 0.87 -13.49 12.00
N SER A 50 0.06 -12.83 12.81
CA SER A 50 -1.39 -12.84 12.63
C SER A 50 -1.88 -12.17 11.33
N GLY A 51 -1.06 -11.28 10.75
CA GLY A 51 -1.36 -10.53 9.53
C GLY A 51 -0.82 -11.15 8.24
N LEU A 52 0.13 -12.09 8.31
CA LEU A 52 0.92 -12.55 7.15
C LEU A 52 0.05 -13.12 6.02
N ALA A 53 -0.89 -14.00 6.31
CA ALA A 53 -1.75 -14.59 5.28
C ALA A 53 -2.63 -13.56 4.56
N SER A 54 -3.07 -12.51 5.26
CA SER A 54 -3.82 -11.41 4.66
C SER A 54 -2.92 -10.50 3.85
N LEU A 55 -1.69 -10.27 4.32
CA LEU A 55 -0.67 -9.51 3.62
C LEU A 55 -0.24 -10.21 2.32
N ALA A 56 0.01 -11.52 2.34
CA ALA A 56 0.34 -12.31 1.16
C ALA A 56 -0.69 -12.11 0.03
N ARG A 57 -1.98 -12.31 0.33
CA ARG A 57 -3.06 -12.09 -0.64
C ARG A 57 -3.13 -10.65 -1.15
N LEU A 58 -2.93 -9.68 -0.25
CA LEU A 58 -2.94 -8.27 -0.64
C LEU A 58 -1.76 -7.91 -1.55
N ARG A 59 -0.57 -8.47 -1.29
CA ARG A 59 0.63 -8.30 -2.13
C ARG A 59 0.38 -8.84 -3.53
N ILE A 60 -0.10 -10.09 -3.65
CA ILE A 60 -0.45 -10.69 -4.95
C ILE A 60 -1.47 -9.83 -5.70
N GLU A 61 -2.53 -9.37 -5.04
CA GLU A 61 -3.56 -8.53 -5.66
C GLU A 61 -2.99 -7.20 -6.18
N VAL A 62 -2.22 -6.49 -5.34
CA VAL A 62 -1.76 -5.13 -5.65
C VAL A 62 -0.55 -5.12 -6.58
N PHE A 63 0.40 -6.04 -6.41
CA PHE A 63 1.57 -6.12 -7.27
C PHE A 63 1.28 -6.68 -8.66
N ARG A 64 0.11 -7.30 -8.86
CA ARG A 64 -0.37 -7.67 -10.19
C ARG A 64 -0.63 -6.44 -11.09
N GLU A 65 -0.85 -5.27 -10.49
CA GLU A 65 -1.01 -4.01 -11.22
C GLU A 65 0.35 -3.44 -11.67
N PHE A 66 0.32 -2.54 -12.67
CA PHE A 66 1.48 -1.71 -12.99
C PHE A 66 1.88 -0.86 -11.77
N PRO A 67 3.17 -0.69 -11.45
CA PRO A 67 4.36 -0.99 -12.26
C PRO A 67 4.97 -2.41 -12.07
N TYR A 68 4.51 -3.20 -11.10
CA TYR A 68 5.16 -4.49 -10.79
C TYR A 68 4.77 -5.59 -11.78
N LEU A 69 3.49 -5.69 -12.14
CA LEU A 69 2.96 -6.72 -13.05
C LEU A 69 3.26 -8.15 -12.57
N TYR A 70 3.41 -8.32 -11.27
CA TYR A 70 3.89 -9.53 -10.62
C TYR A 70 2.83 -10.64 -10.66
N ASP A 71 3.22 -11.81 -11.12
CA ASP A 71 2.41 -13.04 -11.08
C ASP A 71 2.85 -13.93 -9.93
N GLY A 72 2.48 -13.52 -8.71
CA GLY A 72 2.88 -14.19 -7.47
C GLY A 72 2.04 -15.40 -7.10
N SER A 73 2.61 -16.28 -6.27
CA SER A 73 1.92 -17.42 -5.67
C SER A 73 1.82 -17.28 -4.15
N GLU A 74 0.80 -17.89 -3.54
CA GLU A 74 0.62 -17.86 -2.08
C GLU A 74 1.78 -18.58 -1.36
N GLU A 75 2.36 -19.62 -1.96
CA GLU A 75 3.47 -20.37 -1.40
C GLU A 75 4.73 -19.50 -1.29
N TYR A 76 5.09 -18.82 -2.38
CA TYR A 76 6.25 -17.92 -2.39
C TYR A 76 6.07 -16.76 -1.40
N GLU A 77 4.88 -16.15 -1.39
CA GLU A 77 4.59 -15.05 -0.48
C GLU A 77 4.62 -15.47 0.99
N ALA A 78 4.18 -16.70 1.30
CA ALA A 78 4.21 -17.22 2.67
C ALA A 78 5.66 -17.40 3.16
N GLU A 79 6.56 -17.95 2.33
CA GLU A 79 7.97 -18.12 2.66
C GLU A 79 8.66 -16.75 2.85
N TYR A 80 8.49 -15.84 1.90
CA TYR A 80 9.04 -14.48 1.96
C TYR A 80 8.62 -13.71 3.22
N LEU A 81 7.32 -13.78 3.56
CA LEU A 81 6.78 -13.06 4.70
C LEU A 81 7.10 -13.72 6.05
N GLU A 82 7.32 -15.03 6.08
CA GLU A 82 7.80 -15.70 7.30
C GLU A 82 9.18 -15.17 7.67
N GLU A 83 10.13 -15.10 6.72
CA GLU A 83 11.46 -14.51 6.95
C GLU A 83 11.37 -13.06 7.43
N PHE A 84 10.50 -12.25 6.81
CA PHE A 84 10.25 -10.87 7.27
C PHE A 84 9.78 -10.84 8.74
N SER A 85 8.90 -11.76 9.14
CA SER A 85 8.33 -11.77 10.49
C SER A 85 9.34 -12.16 11.58
N GLU A 86 10.44 -12.80 11.20
CA GLU A 86 11.52 -13.20 12.12
C GLU A 86 12.50 -12.07 12.43
N ALA A 87 12.51 -11.00 11.61
CA ALA A 87 13.37 -9.85 11.83
C ALA A 87 13.02 -9.13 13.15
N SER A 88 14.01 -8.92 14.02
CA SER A 88 13.82 -8.43 15.39
C SER A 88 13.27 -7.01 15.47
N GLY A 89 13.56 -6.20 14.44
CA GLY A 89 13.08 -4.82 14.30
C GLY A 89 11.95 -4.65 13.28
N ALA A 90 11.29 -5.73 12.86
CA ALA A 90 10.22 -5.65 11.88
C ALA A 90 8.98 -4.91 12.37
N VAL A 91 8.31 -4.22 11.46
CA VAL A 91 7.01 -3.58 11.68
C VAL A 91 6.10 -3.80 10.48
N LEU A 92 4.84 -4.15 10.75
CA LEU A 92 3.76 -4.20 9.78
C LEU A 92 2.73 -3.12 10.14
N VAL A 93 2.53 -2.16 9.27
CA VAL A 93 1.49 -1.13 9.39
C VAL A 93 0.33 -1.54 8.51
N ALA A 94 -0.78 -1.95 9.12
CA ALA A 94 -1.97 -2.44 8.47
C ALA A 94 -3.05 -1.34 8.39
N ALA A 95 -3.67 -1.18 7.23
CA ALA A 95 -4.86 -0.38 7.02
C ALA A 95 -6.06 -1.32 6.94
N VAL A 96 -6.95 -1.25 7.92
CA VAL A 96 -8.07 -2.19 8.09
C VAL A 96 -9.39 -1.44 7.96
N HIS A 97 -10.31 -1.98 7.19
CA HIS A 97 -11.68 -1.51 7.06
C HIS A 97 -12.64 -2.68 7.27
N GLU A 98 -13.56 -2.55 8.22
CA GLU A 98 -14.54 -3.60 8.58
C GLU A 98 -13.88 -4.98 8.78
N GLY A 99 -12.74 -5.01 9.49
CA GLY A 99 -12.00 -6.24 9.77
C GLY A 99 -11.24 -6.83 8.57
N ARG A 100 -11.19 -6.13 7.42
CA ARG A 100 -10.49 -6.57 6.22
C ARG A 100 -9.27 -5.70 5.94
N LEU A 101 -8.17 -6.33 5.60
CA LEU A 101 -6.95 -5.62 5.18
C LEU A 101 -7.17 -5.00 3.80
N VAL A 102 -7.07 -3.67 3.72
CA VAL A 102 -7.22 -2.89 2.49
C VAL A 102 -5.92 -2.26 2.02
N GLY A 103 -4.92 -2.22 2.90
CA GLY A 103 -3.58 -1.77 2.61
C GLY A 103 -2.61 -2.19 3.70
N ALA A 104 -1.33 -2.23 3.37
CA ALA A 104 -0.27 -2.55 4.32
C ALA A 104 1.06 -1.92 3.90
N SER A 105 1.94 -1.74 4.86
CA SER A 105 3.34 -1.43 4.59
C SER A 105 4.24 -2.06 5.64
N THR A 106 5.43 -2.48 5.22
CA THR A 106 6.41 -3.15 6.07
C THR A 106 7.67 -2.31 6.25
N GLY A 107 8.42 -2.60 7.28
CA GLY A 107 9.74 -2.04 7.51
C GLY A 107 10.54 -2.90 8.48
N LEU A 108 11.88 -2.90 8.32
CA LEU A 108 12.81 -3.67 9.15
C LEU A 108 14.21 -3.04 9.06
N PRO A 109 15.14 -3.34 9.99
CA PRO A 109 16.54 -3.00 9.81
C PRO A 109 17.07 -3.55 8.48
N LEU A 110 17.77 -2.73 7.68
CA LEU A 110 18.28 -3.18 6.38
C LEU A 110 19.22 -4.38 6.50
N SER A 111 19.95 -4.48 7.60
CA SER A 111 20.85 -5.61 7.90
C SER A 111 20.13 -6.97 8.06
N GLU A 112 18.79 -6.95 8.23
CA GLU A 112 17.94 -8.13 8.38
C GLU A 112 17.04 -8.34 7.14
N ALA A 113 17.20 -7.52 6.09
CA ALA A 113 16.50 -7.68 4.82
C ALA A 113 17.17 -8.75 3.94
N HIS A 114 16.54 -9.11 2.82
CA HIS A 114 17.15 -10.01 1.83
C HIS A 114 18.45 -9.42 1.25
N GLU A 115 19.39 -10.28 0.90
CA GLU A 115 20.74 -9.90 0.46
C GLU A 115 20.74 -8.98 -0.78
N GLU A 116 19.76 -9.12 -1.65
CA GLU A 116 19.58 -8.27 -2.84
C GLU A 116 19.38 -6.80 -2.48
N PHE A 117 18.82 -6.50 -1.31
CA PHE A 117 18.67 -5.14 -0.81
C PHE A 117 19.88 -4.66 -0.01
N ILE A 118 20.61 -5.56 0.64
CA ILE A 118 21.77 -5.26 1.46
C ILE A 118 23.01 -4.99 0.60
N GLN A 119 23.25 -5.82 -0.41
CA GLN A 119 24.45 -5.80 -1.22
C GLN A 119 24.74 -4.46 -1.91
N PRO A 120 23.76 -3.72 -2.46
CA PRO A 120 24.00 -2.40 -3.02
C PRO A 120 24.63 -1.42 -2.02
N PHE A 121 24.21 -1.42 -0.75
CA PHE A 121 24.77 -0.56 0.29
C PHE A 121 26.20 -0.94 0.62
N ARG A 122 26.48 -2.23 0.81
CA ARG A 122 27.86 -2.71 1.03
C ARG A 122 28.79 -2.34 -0.12
N SER A 123 28.30 -2.44 -1.36
CA SER A 123 29.10 -2.12 -2.55
C SER A 123 29.47 -0.63 -2.65
N THR A 124 28.70 0.25 -2.03
CA THR A 124 29.00 1.70 -1.96
C THR A 124 29.76 2.09 -0.71
N GLY A 125 30.08 1.14 0.16
CA GLY A 125 30.79 1.38 1.43
C GLY A 125 29.89 1.86 2.58
N GLU A 126 28.56 1.83 2.40
CA GLU A 126 27.59 2.09 3.45
C GLU A 126 27.42 0.87 4.36
N ASP A 127 27.24 1.07 5.64
CA ASP A 127 26.95 0.01 6.61
C ASP A 127 25.44 -0.25 6.67
N PRO A 128 24.93 -1.43 6.26
CA PRO A 128 23.49 -1.73 6.30
C PRO A 128 22.87 -1.63 7.70
N ARG A 129 23.67 -1.76 8.76
CA ARG A 129 23.20 -1.65 10.16
C ARG A 129 22.80 -0.23 10.55
N GLU A 130 23.17 0.78 9.78
CA GLU A 130 22.80 2.18 10.01
C GLU A 130 21.47 2.56 9.33
N TRP A 131 20.88 1.66 8.55
CA TRP A 131 19.70 1.93 7.74
C TRP A 131 18.49 1.13 8.19
N PHE A 132 17.33 1.79 8.19
CA PHE A 132 16.04 1.13 8.31
C PHE A 132 15.38 1.08 6.93
N TYR A 133 15.01 -0.11 6.48
CA TYR A 133 14.46 -0.36 5.17
C TYR A 133 12.94 -0.42 5.22
N PHE A 134 12.29 0.39 4.39
CA PHE A 134 10.87 0.30 4.14
C PHE A 134 10.66 -0.70 3.00
N GLY A 135 10.11 -1.84 3.30
CA GLY A 135 9.81 -2.88 2.33
C GLY A 135 8.71 -2.44 1.37
N GLU A 136 7.61 -3.15 1.34
CA GLU A 136 6.50 -2.75 0.49
C GLU A 136 5.59 -1.70 1.11
N SER A 137 4.81 -1.06 0.22
CA SER A 137 3.62 -0.29 0.55
C SER A 137 2.55 -0.66 -0.47
N VAL A 138 1.62 -1.50 -0.06
CA VAL A 138 0.52 -2.00 -0.90
C VAL A 138 -0.81 -1.42 -0.44
N LEU A 139 -1.60 -0.92 -1.38
CA LEU A 139 -2.89 -0.30 -1.08
C LEU A 139 -3.85 -0.56 -2.24
N LYS A 140 -5.00 -1.17 -1.96
CA LYS A 140 -6.05 -1.40 -2.94
C LYS A 140 -6.48 -0.10 -3.61
N LYS A 141 -6.70 -0.14 -4.92
CA LYS A 141 -6.98 1.03 -5.75
C LYS A 141 -8.11 1.92 -5.19
N ALA A 142 -9.19 1.32 -4.69
CA ALA A 142 -10.33 2.04 -4.11
C ALA A 142 -9.98 2.88 -2.87
N TRP A 143 -8.84 2.60 -2.22
CA TRP A 143 -8.40 3.26 -0.99
C TRP A 143 -7.28 4.28 -1.20
N ARG A 144 -6.79 4.42 -2.44
CA ARG A 144 -5.76 5.40 -2.80
C ARG A 144 -6.32 6.83 -2.74
N GLY A 145 -5.44 7.81 -2.56
CA GLY A 145 -5.82 9.23 -2.49
C GLY A 145 -6.42 9.70 -1.17
N ARG A 146 -6.55 8.84 -0.15
CA ARG A 146 -7.19 9.11 1.15
C ARG A 146 -6.21 9.42 2.28
N GLY A 147 -4.93 9.63 1.96
CA GLY A 147 -3.91 9.93 2.97
C GLY A 147 -3.30 8.70 3.66
N ILE A 148 -3.77 7.47 3.39
CA ILE A 148 -3.27 6.23 4.00
C ILE A 148 -1.76 6.07 3.76
N GLY A 149 -1.28 6.31 2.54
CA GLY A 149 0.16 6.27 2.25
C GLY A 149 1.00 7.21 3.13
N LYS A 150 0.46 8.39 3.48
CA LYS A 150 1.13 9.31 4.42
C LYS A 150 1.23 8.71 5.82
N GLN A 151 0.20 8.01 6.26
CA GLN A 151 0.19 7.34 7.56
C GLN A 151 1.18 6.18 7.58
N PHE A 152 1.28 5.39 6.50
CA PHE A 152 2.29 4.34 6.37
C PHE A 152 3.72 4.86 6.55
N PHE A 153 4.06 5.98 5.92
CA PHE A 153 5.37 6.60 6.11
C PHE A 153 5.57 7.05 7.55
N ARG A 154 4.60 7.77 8.13
CA ARG A 154 4.68 8.29 9.50
C ARG A 154 4.91 7.18 10.52
N GLU A 155 4.15 6.10 10.46
CA GLU A 155 4.25 5.00 11.43
C GLU A 155 5.60 4.26 11.31
N ARG A 156 6.09 4.03 10.07
CA ARG A 156 7.41 3.41 9.88
C ARG A 156 8.56 4.34 10.29
N GLU A 157 8.47 5.64 10.00
CA GLU A 157 9.44 6.63 10.45
C GLU A 157 9.49 6.68 11.99
N ALA A 158 8.34 6.69 12.65
CA ALA A 158 8.27 6.67 14.11
C ALA A 158 8.90 5.39 14.69
N HIS A 159 8.59 4.23 14.10
CA HIS A 159 9.19 2.97 14.55
C HIS A 159 10.70 2.91 14.33
N ALA A 160 11.19 3.37 13.18
CA ALA A 160 12.63 3.46 12.92
C ALA A 160 13.34 4.36 13.94
N ALA A 161 12.74 5.51 14.27
CA ALA A 161 13.28 6.43 15.29
C ALA A 161 13.27 5.81 16.70
N GLU A 162 12.22 5.06 17.07
CA GLU A 162 12.16 4.30 18.34
C GLU A 162 13.32 3.29 18.46
N LEU A 163 13.75 2.69 17.33
CA LEU A 163 14.88 1.77 17.25
C LEU A 163 16.24 2.49 17.13
N GLY A 164 16.27 3.83 17.07
CA GLY A 164 17.48 4.62 16.97
C GLY A 164 18.00 4.84 15.55
N PHE A 165 17.26 4.48 14.52
CA PHE A 165 17.64 4.75 13.14
C PHE A 165 17.33 6.19 12.74
N SER A 166 18.31 6.84 12.09
CA SER A 166 18.16 8.16 11.48
C SER A 166 18.33 8.16 9.97
N ARG A 167 18.58 6.98 9.38
CA ARG A 167 18.76 6.76 7.95
C ARG A 167 17.69 5.78 7.46
N LEU A 168 16.92 6.19 6.47
CA LEU A 168 15.82 5.42 5.93
C LEU A 168 16.03 5.17 4.44
N ALA A 169 15.66 3.98 3.98
CA ALA A 169 15.74 3.61 2.58
C ALA A 169 14.52 2.79 2.14
N PHE A 170 14.15 2.89 0.90
CA PHE A 170 13.28 1.95 0.18
C PHE A 170 13.70 1.92 -1.28
N CYS A 171 13.26 0.93 -2.05
CA CYS A 171 13.47 0.91 -3.48
C CYS A 171 12.15 0.84 -4.24
N ALA A 172 12.19 1.26 -5.50
CA ALA A 172 11.04 1.24 -6.41
C ALA A 172 11.48 0.73 -7.77
N VAL A 173 10.65 -0.09 -8.41
CA VAL A 173 10.94 -0.65 -9.72
C VAL A 173 11.06 0.44 -10.78
N ASP A 174 12.11 0.37 -11.57
CA ASP A 174 12.30 1.25 -12.72
C ASP A 174 11.48 0.73 -13.91
N ARG A 175 10.65 1.59 -14.48
CA ARG A 175 9.87 1.28 -15.69
C ARG A 175 10.05 2.38 -16.74
N PRO A 176 10.18 2.02 -18.01
CA PRO A 176 10.18 2.99 -19.10
C PRO A 176 8.90 3.84 -19.09
N SER A 177 9.03 5.11 -19.43
CA SER A 177 7.88 6.04 -19.45
C SER A 177 6.84 5.67 -20.51
N ASP A 178 7.25 4.95 -21.54
CA ASP A 178 6.45 4.46 -22.68
C ASP A 178 6.04 3.00 -22.55
N HIS A 179 6.12 2.44 -21.34
CA HIS A 179 5.76 1.04 -21.11
C HIS A 179 4.31 0.75 -21.54
N PRO A 180 4.03 -0.29 -22.37
CA PRO A 180 2.71 -0.50 -22.99
C PRO A 180 1.57 -0.77 -21.99
N LYS A 181 1.89 -1.27 -20.79
CA LYS A 181 0.89 -1.53 -19.74
C LYS A 181 0.69 -0.33 -18.79
N ARG A 182 1.37 0.80 -19.05
CA ARG A 182 1.16 2.02 -18.28
C ARG A 182 -0.12 2.71 -18.71
N ALA A 183 -1.06 2.90 -17.79
CA ALA A 183 -2.24 3.70 -18.07
C ALA A 183 -1.92 5.21 -18.00
N GLU A 184 -2.67 6.04 -18.73
CA GLU A 184 -2.53 7.52 -18.65
C GLU A 184 -2.76 8.06 -17.23
N SER A 185 -3.55 7.35 -16.42
CA SER A 185 -3.80 7.69 -15.02
C SER A 185 -2.64 7.35 -14.09
N ASP A 186 -1.68 6.52 -14.52
CA ASP A 186 -0.57 6.06 -13.69
C ASP A 186 0.45 7.19 -13.52
N ARG A 187 0.48 7.74 -12.32
CA ARG A 187 1.42 8.79 -11.94
C ARG A 187 2.60 8.18 -11.20
N THR A 188 3.77 8.74 -11.44
CA THR A 188 4.94 8.42 -10.61
C THR A 188 4.69 8.92 -9.19
N LEU A 189 5.27 8.22 -8.22
CA LEU A 189 5.22 8.61 -6.81
C LEU A 189 6.42 9.49 -6.40
N ASP A 190 7.29 9.84 -7.34
CA ASP A 190 8.52 10.59 -7.10
C ASP A 190 8.26 11.87 -6.30
N GLY A 191 7.34 12.71 -6.75
CA GLY A 191 6.99 13.95 -6.03
C GLY A 191 6.37 13.71 -4.65
N PHE A 192 5.69 12.58 -4.44
CA PHE A 192 5.20 12.20 -3.12
C PHE A 192 6.36 11.83 -2.19
N TRP A 193 7.34 11.05 -2.66
CA TRP A 193 8.51 10.65 -1.90
C TRP A 193 9.44 11.84 -1.60
N GLU A 194 9.66 12.72 -2.60
CA GLU A 194 10.40 13.98 -2.40
C GLU A 194 9.76 14.86 -1.33
N SER A 195 8.43 14.98 -1.32
CA SER A 195 7.70 15.74 -0.30
C SER A 195 7.84 15.15 1.11
N ARG A 196 8.28 13.89 1.23
CA ARG A 196 8.62 13.20 2.50
C ARG A 196 10.08 13.33 2.87
N GLY A 197 10.89 14.01 2.06
CA GLY A 197 12.33 14.23 2.27
C GLY A 197 13.22 13.11 1.71
N PHE A 198 12.65 12.15 0.98
CA PHE A 198 13.45 11.13 0.29
C PHE A 198 14.06 11.68 -0.99
N ARG A 199 15.22 11.16 -1.34
CA ARG A 199 15.95 11.50 -2.56
C ARG A 199 16.30 10.25 -3.33
N LYS A 200 16.03 10.24 -4.63
CA LYS A 200 16.39 9.15 -5.54
C LYS A 200 17.91 9.01 -5.62
N GLN A 201 18.39 7.77 -5.57
CA GLN A 201 19.81 7.42 -5.66
C GLN A 201 20.05 6.65 -6.97
N PRO A 202 20.32 7.33 -8.11
CA PRO A 202 20.37 6.66 -9.42
C PRO A 202 21.44 5.58 -9.53
N ASN A 203 22.50 5.67 -8.72
CA ASN A 203 23.62 4.73 -8.70
C ASN A 203 23.47 3.64 -7.63
N LEU A 204 22.38 3.63 -6.88
CA LEU A 204 22.11 2.61 -5.87
C LEU A 204 20.83 1.87 -6.26
N ALA A 205 20.97 0.60 -6.64
CA ALA A 205 19.85 -0.22 -7.10
C ALA A 205 19.99 -1.67 -6.67
N ALA A 206 18.88 -2.30 -6.38
CA ALA A 206 18.75 -3.73 -6.28
C ALA A 206 18.31 -4.32 -7.63
N GLU A 207 18.59 -5.61 -7.83
CA GLU A 207 18.10 -6.39 -8.96
C GLU A 207 17.35 -7.60 -8.43
N LEU A 208 16.09 -7.75 -8.83
CA LEU A 208 15.23 -8.86 -8.44
C LEU A 208 14.59 -9.48 -9.67
N ALA A 209 14.53 -10.80 -9.69
CA ALA A 209 13.82 -11.53 -10.72
C ALA A 209 12.43 -11.93 -10.22
N TRP A 210 11.42 -11.72 -11.05
CA TRP A 210 10.08 -12.26 -10.80
C TRP A 210 9.35 -12.51 -12.11
N ARG A 211 8.35 -13.39 -12.03
CA ARG A 211 7.46 -13.67 -13.13
C ARG A 211 6.44 -12.56 -13.29
N GLU A 212 6.34 -12.00 -14.50
CA GLU A 212 5.30 -11.02 -14.82
C GLU A 212 4.01 -11.70 -15.34
N VAL A 213 2.91 -11.03 -15.13
CA VAL A 213 1.64 -11.38 -15.77
C VAL A 213 1.83 -11.41 -17.29
N GLU A 214 1.52 -12.55 -17.92
CA GLU A 214 1.66 -12.82 -19.36
C GLU A 214 3.10 -13.14 -19.84
N SER A 215 4.10 -13.22 -18.97
CA SER A 215 5.46 -13.68 -19.37
C SER A 215 5.59 -15.20 -19.43
N GLY A 216 4.54 -15.95 -19.12
CA GLY A 216 4.61 -17.40 -18.98
C GLY A 216 5.33 -17.82 -17.71
N GLU A 217 6.21 -18.80 -17.81
CA GLU A 217 7.01 -19.31 -16.67
C GLU A 217 8.36 -18.60 -16.50
N GLU A 218 8.71 -17.69 -17.38
CA GLU A 218 9.99 -16.98 -17.37
C GLU A 218 10.01 -15.88 -16.33
N GLU A 219 11.04 -15.88 -15.48
CA GLU A 219 11.34 -14.77 -14.59
C GLU A 219 12.12 -13.68 -15.33
N ILE A 220 11.71 -12.45 -15.14
CA ILE A 220 12.34 -11.27 -15.74
C ILE A 220 13.10 -10.53 -14.65
N LEU A 221 14.36 -10.17 -14.94
CA LEU A 221 15.17 -9.37 -14.04
C LEU A 221 14.74 -7.91 -14.07
N HIS A 222 14.47 -7.35 -12.90
CA HIS A 222 14.04 -5.97 -12.73
C HIS A 222 15.03 -5.19 -11.89
N ARG A 223 15.28 -3.96 -12.31
CA ARG A 223 16.05 -3.00 -11.54
C ARG A 223 15.14 -2.17 -10.65
N LEU A 224 15.51 -2.03 -9.37
CA LEU A 224 14.81 -1.21 -8.38
C LEU A 224 15.77 -0.15 -7.83
N THR A 225 15.51 1.11 -8.16
CA THR A 225 16.33 2.24 -7.68
C THR A 225 15.96 2.61 -6.26
N PHE A 226 16.97 2.79 -5.41
CA PHE A 226 16.76 3.22 -4.02
C PHE A 226 16.44 4.70 -3.91
N TRP A 227 15.64 4.98 -2.89
CA TRP A 227 15.35 6.29 -2.35
C TRP A 227 15.80 6.33 -0.91
N THR A 228 16.49 7.38 -0.51
CA THR A 228 17.05 7.50 0.83
C THR A 228 16.65 8.81 1.50
N LYS A 229 16.55 8.78 2.84
CA LYS A 229 16.35 9.94 3.69
C LYS A 229 17.30 9.86 4.88
N ILE A 230 17.97 10.96 5.23
CA ILE A 230 18.89 11.09 6.36
C ILE A 230 18.37 12.21 7.26
N GLY A 231 18.38 11.99 8.58
CA GLY A 231 17.90 12.94 9.58
C GLY A 231 16.37 12.84 9.73
N VAL A 232 15.93 11.82 10.47
CA VAL A 232 14.51 11.65 10.88
C VAL A 232 14.31 12.28 12.25
#